data_8b326f9ea19b68397089667329c9c839
#
_entry.id   8b326f9ea19b68397089667329c9c839
#
_cell.length_a   1.000
_cell.length_b   1.000
_cell.length_c   1.000
_cell.angle_alpha   90.00
_cell.angle_beta   90.00
_cell.angle_gamma   90.00
#
_symmetry.space_group_name_H-M   'P 1'
#
loop_
_entity.id
_entity.type
_entity.pdbx_description
1 polymer ?
#
loop_
_entity_poly.entity_id
_entity_poly.type
_entity_poly.pdbx_seq_one_letter_code
_entity_poly.pdbx_strand_id
1 'polypeptide(L)'
;MPPLSSEQGGKETLNNSTELFRYCTSVGVYEGYSKKEKAHIVTARMPDDVVNAGGQRFIRHYLDEYQFMVWLVCHATIISEDDMYEAASDLWYECDIQPKKPIIRSYRELREKKLLAMSQAEEKEVSLYEIGTQIQPYTISLSSSIFAQRSFRVLKNALWNTIKGNFLPKEEKKIFKFFSGNKGYTFFDYAKKEDIMENESYLAVGKSIKNLLQKGYMCPVGWCFMPSD
;
A
#
# COMPACT_ATOMS: atom_id res chain seq x y z
N MET A 1 47.32 -55.89 -9.03
CA MET A 1 46.05 -55.35 -8.46
C MET A 1 46.17 -53.85 -8.41
N PRO A 2 45.47 -53.08 -9.23
CA PRO A 2 45.40 -51.64 -9.07
C PRO A 2 44.20 -51.26 -8.19
N PRO A 3 44.26 -50.17 -7.43
CA PRO A 3 43.18 -49.72 -6.56
C PRO A 3 42.07 -48.97 -7.33
N LEU A 4 40.84 -49.27 -6.91
CA LEU A 4 39.60 -48.65 -7.36
C LEU A 4 39.55 -47.16 -6.98
N SER A 5 39.42 -46.30 -7.96
CA SER A 5 39.08 -44.89 -7.81
C SER A 5 37.60 -44.73 -7.45
N SER A 6 37.31 -44.23 -6.27
CA SER A 6 35.99 -43.84 -5.85
C SER A 6 35.65 -42.47 -6.45
N GLU A 7 34.80 -42.43 -7.45
CA GLU A 7 34.14 -41.23 -7.92
C GLU A 7 33.12 -40.78 -6.85
N GLN A 8 33.47 -39.73 -6.12
CA GLN A 8 32.53 -38.96 -5.32
C GLN A 8 31.79 -38.01 -6.27
N GLY A 9 30.62 -38.46 -6.72
CA GLY A 9 29.65 -37.60 -7.38
C GLY A 9 29.11 -36.58 -6.37
N GLY A 10 29.68 -35.38 -6.39
CA GLY A 10 29.13 -34.23 -5.68
C GLY A 10 27.76 -33.88 -6.28
N LYS A 11 26.70 -34.17 -5.56
CA LYS A 11 25.40 -33.56 -5.82
C LYS A 11 25.51 -32.09 -5.49
N GLU A 12 25.74 -31.26 -6.51
CA GLU A 12 25.42 -29.85 -6.43
C GLU A 12 23.90 -29.72 -6.25
N THR A 13 23.47 -29.58 -5.01
CA THR A 13 22.14 -29.05 -4.72
C THR A 13 22.13 -27.59 -5.16
N LEU A 14 21.68 -27.34 -6.38
CA LEU A 14 21.25 -26.03 -6.83
C LEU A 14 20.12 -25.59 -5.90
N ASN A 15 20.46 -24.79 -4.88
CA ASN A 15 19.52 -24.01 -4.15
C ASN A 15 19.01 -22.92 -5.11
N ASN A 16 18.02 -23.26 -5.93
CA ASN A 16 17.18 -22.28 -6.62
C ASN A 16 16.30 -21.60 -5.54
N SER A 17 16.87 -20.69 -4.77
CA SER A 17 16.07 -19.75 -4.01
C SER A 17 15.45 -18.79 -5.04
N THR A 18 14.22 -19.05 -5.43
CA THR A 18 13.45 -18.14 -6.25
C THR A 18 13.42 -16.78 -5.54
N GLU A 19 13.93 -15.74 -6.17
CA GLU A 19 13.91 -14.39 -5.63
C GLU A 19 12.46 -13.91 -5.58
N LEU A 20 12.00 -13.52 -4.39
CA LEU A 20 10.62 -13.10 -4.18
C LEU A 20 10.56 -11.57 -4.07
N PHE A 21 9.75 -10.97 -4.92
CA PHE A 21 9.46 -9.54 -4.84
C PHE A 21 8.50 -9.25 -3.71
N ARG A 22 8.94 -8.45 -2.74
CA ARG A 22 8.16 -8.03 -1.59
C ARG A 22 7.85 -6.56 -1.71
N TYR A 23 6.58 -6.23 -1.66
CA TYR A 23 6.10 -4.86 -1.72
C TYR A 23 5.18 -4.56 -0.56
N CYS A 24 5.13 -3.29 -0.18
CA CYS A 24 4.21 -2.80 0.84
C CYS A 24 3.67 -1.41 0.47
N THR A 25 2.52 -1.08 1.07
CA THR A 25 1.92 0.26 1.05
C THR A 25 1.22 0.51 2.37
N SER A 26 1.18 1.76 2.83
CA SER A 26 0.45 2.10 4.04
C SER A 26 -1.04 2.22 3.77
N VAL A 27 -1.85 1.86 4.77
CA VAL A 27 -3.31 1.96 4.76
C VAL A 27 -3.75 2.99 5.79
N GLY A 28 -4.76 3.77 5.45
CA GLY A 28 -5.36 4.77 6.32
C GLY A 28 -5.11 6.21 5.89
N VAL A 29 -5.66 7.14 6.63
CA VAL A 29 -5.58 8.59 6.42
C VAL A 29 -5.00 9.25 7.66
N TYR A 30 -4.02 10.10 7.48
CA TYR A 30 -3.44 10.90 8.55
C TYR A 30 -4.40 12.00 8.99
N GLU A 31 -4.74 12.03 10.28
CA GLU A 31 -5.62 13.05 10.87
C GLU A 31 -4.87 14.19 11.58
N GLY A 32 -3.61 13.99 11.93
CA GLY A 32 -2.79 14.96 12.63
C GLY A 32 -2.09 14.40 13.86
N TYR A 33 -1.46 15.29 14.62
CA TYR A 33 -0.77 14.94 15.87
C TYR A 33 -1.62 15.28 17.09
N SER A 34 -1.82 14.33 18.00
CA SER A 34 -2.47 14.52 19.28
C SER A 34 -1.46 14.94 20.36
N LYS A 35 -1.56 16.16 20.83
CA LYS A 35 -0.73 16.64 21.96
C LYS A 35 -1.04 15.88 23.26
N LYS A 36 -2.30 15.47 23.45
CA LYS A 36 -2.74 14.72 24.63
C LYS A 36 -2.13 13.33 24.67
N GLU A 37 -2.22 12.61 23.56
CA GLU A 37 -1.72 11.24 23.46
C GLU A 37 -0.24 11.18 23.06
N LYS A 38 0.37 12.33 22.72
CA LYS A 38 1.74 12.44 22.19
C LYS A 38 1.99 11.49 21.04
N ALA A 39 1.03 11.38 20.12
CA ALA A 39 1.04 10.41 19.03
C ALA A 39 0.45 10.97 17.74
N HIS A 40 0.88 10.44 16.62
CA HIS A 40 0.29 10.68 15.31
C HIS A 40 -0.97 9.83 15.15
N ILE A 41 -2.04 10.42 14.62
CA ILE A 41 -3.33 9.76 14.45
C ILE A 41 -3.49 9.35 12.99
N VAL A 42 -3.68 8.06 12.76
CA VAL A 42 -4.05 7.47 11.46
C VAL A 42 -5.38 6.74 11.62
N THR A 43 -6.31 7.00 10.72
CA THR A 43 -7.61 6.34 10.68
C THR A 43 -7.73 5.48 9.45
N ALA A 44 -7.95 4.18 9.65
CA ALA A 44 -8.17 3.22 8.58
C ALA A 44 -9.64 2.81 8.50
N ARG A 45 -10.15 2.64 7.27
CA ARG A 45 -11.49 2.10 7.04
C ARG A 45 -11.45 0.58 7.07
N MET A 46 -12.39 0.01 7.82
CA MET A 46 -12.61 -1.45 7.87
C MET A 46 -13.43 -1.91 6.66
N PRO A 47 -13.25 -3.15 6.20
CA PRO A 47 -14.13 -3.77 5.23
C PRO A 47 -15.58 -3.78 5.74
N ASP A 48 -16.53 -3.68 4.81
CA ASP A 48 -17.95 -3.57 5.17
C ASP A 48 -18.50 -4.86 5.84
N ASP A 49 -17.91 -6.02 5.56
CA ASP A 49 -18.23 -7.32 6.17
C ASP A 49 -17.71 -7.48 7.60
N VAL A 50 -16.73 -6.67 8.01
CA VAL A 50 -16.11 -6.70 9.34
C VAL A 50 -16.65 -5.58 10.25
N VAL A 51 -17.56 -4.75 9.75
CA VAL A 51 -18.17 -3.68 10.57
C VAL A 51 -18.82 -4.28 11.80
N ASN A 52 -18.20 -4.04 12.96
CA ASN A 52 -18.64 -4.55 14.27
C ASN A 52 -20.10 -4.22 14.55
N ALA A 53 -20.74 -4.98 15.47
CA ALA A 53 -22.10 -4.76 15.95
C ALA A 53 -22.38 -3.31 16.43
N GLY A 54 -21.35 -2.48 16.62
CA GLY A 54 -21.42 -1.05 16.90
C GLY A 54 -21.41 -0.12 15.68
N GLY A 55 -21.39 -0.65 14.45
CA GLY A 55 -21.43 0.15 13.22
C GLY A 55 -20.17 0.98 12.93
N GLN A 56 -19.07 0.70 13.61
CA GLN A 56 -17.84 1.48 13.51
C GLN A 56 -17.06 1.08 12.24
N ARG A 57 -17.15 1.91 11.20
CA ARG A 57 -16.49 1.70 9.91
C ARG A 57 -15.03 2.17 9.86
N PHE A 58 -14.57 2.89 10.86
CA PHE A 58 -13.24 3.47 10.92
C PHE A 58 -12.59 3.17 12.25
N ILE A 59 -11.34 2.70 12.19
CA ILE A 59 -10.50 2.50 13.37
C ILE A 59 -9.45 3.59 13.41
N ARG A 60 -9.31 4.23 14.56
CA ARG A 60 -8.29 5.22 14.83
C ARG A 60 -7.12 4.56 15.54
N HIS A 61 -5.93 4.72 14.97
CA HIS A 61 -4.67 4.22 15.50
C HIS A 61 -3.79 5.38 15.95
N TYR A 62 -3.11 5.18 17.07
CA TYR A 62 -2.13 6.11 17.61
C TYR A 62 -0.74 5.54 17.33
N LEU A 63 0.08 6.30 16.60
CA LEU A 63 1.41 5.93 16.17
C LEU A 63 2.43 6.77 16.91
N ASP A 64 3.46 6.13 17.46
CA ASP A 64 4.63 6.86 17.89
C ASP A 64 5.39 7.44 16.68
N GLU A 65 6.40 8.23 16.93
CA GLU A 65 7.17 8.92 15.91
C GLU A 65 7.85 7.94 14.93
N TYR A 66 8.37 6.81 15.44
CA TYR A 66 9.03 5.79 14.62
C TYR A 66 8.06 5.03 13.73
N GLN A 67 6.91 4.65 14.26
CA GLN A 67 5.82 4.03 13.49
C GLN A 67 5.31 4.98 12.41
N PHE A 68 5.14 6.25 12.77
CA PHE A 68 4.63 7.25 11.84
C PHE A 68 5.60 7.48 10.67
N MET A 69 6.91 7.51 10.91
CA MET A 69 7.90 7.66 9.84
C MET A 69 7.87 6.49 8.85
N VAL A 70 7.84 5.25 9.34
CA VAL A 70 7.72 4.08 8.48
C VAL A 70 6.39 4.10 7.71
N TRP A 71 5.29 4.45 8.39
CA TRP A 71 3.98 4.60 7.75
C TRP A 71 4.01 5.67 6.66
N LEU A 72 4.67 6.80 6.91
CA LEU A 72 4.78 7.94 5.99
C LEU A 72 5.56 7.57 4.72
N VAL A 73 6.67 6.86 4.85
CA VAL A 73 7.48 6.37 3.71
C VAL A 73 6.65 5.47 2.80
N CYS A 74 5.80 4.60 3.38
CA CYS A 74 4.90 3.74 2.61
C CYS A 74 3.64 4.47 2.11
N HIS A 75 3.42 5.74 2.53
CA HIS A 75 2.16 6.42 2.23
C HIS A 75 2.10 6.91 0.79
N ALA A 76 0.94 6.67 0.15
CA ALA A 76 0.68 7.05 -1.24
C ALA A 76 1.69 6.47 -2.26
N THR A 77 2.29 5.32 -1.95
CA THR A 77 3.14 4.58 -2.89
C THR A 77 3.04 3.09 -2.63
N ILE A 78 3.43 2.28 -3.61
CA ILE A 78 3.78 0.87 -3.40
C ILE A 78 5.29 0.78 -3.55
N ILE A 79 5.96 0.46 -2.44
CA ILE A 79 7.42 0.45 -2.33
C ILE A 79 7.92 -0.96 -2.03
N SER A 80 9.10 -1.33 -2.52
CA SER A 80 9.72 -2.59 -2.12
C SER A 80 10.09 -2.56 -0.63
N GLU A 81 10.19 -3.72 -0.01
CA GLU A 81 10.55 -3.80 1.41
C GLU A 81 11.96 -3.22 1.64
N ASP A 82 12.90 -3.47 0.73
CA ASP A 82 14.27 -2.98 0.83
C ASP A 82 14.33 -1.45 0.66
N ASP A 83 13.69 -0.90 -0.38
CA ASP A 83 13.60 0.56 -0.59
C ASP A 83 12.92 1.26 0.60
N MET A 84 11.94 0.60 1.23
CA MET A 84 11.27 1.13 2.42
C MET A 84 12.22 1.26 3.61
N TYR A 85 13.09 0.26 3.83
CA TYR A 85 14.07 0.33 4.91
C TYR A 85 15.10 1.43 4.68
N GLU A 86 15.58 1.58 3.45
CA GLU A 86 16.50 2.65 3.05
C GLU A 86 15.85 4.03 3.25
N ALA A 87 14.68 4.25 2.66
CA ALA A 87 13.97 5.52 2.76
C ALA A 87 13.57 5.89 4.20
N ALA A 88 13.21 4.91 5.05
CA ALA A 88 12.92 5.16 6.46
C ALA A 88 14.18 5.53 7.24
N SER A 89 15.32 4.92 6.92
CA SER A 89 16.62 5.25 7.52
C SER A 89 17.05 6.66 7.16
N ASP A 90 16.93 7.03 5.89
CA ASP A 90 17.28 8.37 5.40
C ASP A 90 16.40 9.44 6.05
N LEU A 91 15.09 9.19 6.15
CA LEU A 91 14.16 10.12 6.80
C LEU A 91 14.47 10.32 8.29
N TRP A 92 14.88 9.27 9.01
CA TRP A 92 15.30 9.40 10.40
C TRP A 92 16.57 10.25 10.53
N TYR A 93 17.52 10.04 9.62
CA TYR A 93 18.75 10.84 9.60
C TYR A 93 18.47 12.32 9.30
N GLU A 94 17.65 12.61 8.29
CA GLU A 94 17.28 13.97 7.91
C GLU A 94 16.51 14.72 9.02
N CYS A 95 15.71 13.99 9.80
CA CYS A 95 14.94 14.56 10.91
C CYS A 95 15.72 14.60 12.23
N ASP A 96 17.01 14.23 12.26
CA ASP A 96 17.84 14.11 13.47
C ASP A 96 17.18 13.25 14.57
N ILE A 97 16.47 12.22 14.15
CA ILE A 97 15.80 11.27 15.04
C ILE A 97 16.75 10.15 15.41
N GLN A 98 17.15 10.14 16.69
CA GLN A 98 17.97 9.04 17.22
C GLN A 98 17.11 7.77 17.34
N PRO A 99 17.43 6.67 16.62
CA PRO A 99 16.60 5.48 16.63
C PRO A 99 16.64 4.80 18.01
N LYS A 100 15.53 4.88 18.74
CA LYS A 100 15.36 4.14 20.02
C LYS A 100 14.95 2.68 19.79
N LYS A 101 14.49 2.34 18.59
CA LYS A 101 14.11 0.99 18.19
C LYS A 101 14.46 0.77 16.71
N PRO A 102 14.76 -0.49 16.28
CA PRO A 102 15.01 -0.80 14.88
C PRO A 102 13.78 -0.52 14.00
N ILE A 103 14.00 -0.12 12.75
CA ILE A 103 12.93 0.10 11.74
C ILE A 103 12.04 -1.15 11.61
N ILE A 104 12.64 -2.34 11.58
CA ILE A 104 11.93 -3.61 11.51
C ILE A 104 10.88 -3.80 12.61
N ARG A 105 11.12 -3.27 13.80
CA ARG A 105 10.15 -3.34 14.90
C ARG A 105 8.95 -2.45 14.61
N SER A 106 9.17 -1.21 14.18
CA SER A 106 8.09 -0.29 13.78
C SER A 106 7.26 -0.85 12.63
N TYR A 107 7.93 -1.47 11.65
CA TYR A 107 7.30 -2.16 10.53
C TYR A 107 6.39 -3.31 11.00
N ARG A 108 6.86 -4.18 11.91
CA ARG A 108 6.05 -5.27 12.49
C ARG A 108 4.85 -4.75 13.26
N GLU A 109 5.06 -3.74 14.11
CA GLU A 109 3.99 -3.11 14.89
C GLU A 109 2.90 -2.49 13.97
N LEU A 110 3.27 -1.91 12.83
CA LEU A 110 2.32 -1.41 11.83
C LEU A 110 1.54 -2.54 11.14
N ARG A 111 2.18 -3.68 10.88
CA ARG A 111 1.50 -4.89 10.37
C ARG A 111 0.46 -5.39 11.36
N GLU A 112 0.84 -5.55 12.63
CA GLU A 112 -0.06 -5.97 13.72
C GLU A 112 -1.26 -5.02 13.86
N LYS A 113 -1.03 -3.71 13.67
CA LYS A 113 -2.09 -2.70 13.62
C LYS A 113 -2.90 -2.72 12.33
N LYS A 114 -2.57 -3.58 11.36
CA LYS A 114 -3.21 -3.61 10.04
C LYS A 114 -3.13 -2.26 9.31
N LEU A 115 -1.98 -1.58 9.41
CA LEU A 115 -1.72 -0.30 8.75
C LEU A 115 -0.75 -0.41 7.57
N LEU A 116 -0.33 -1.64 7.22
CA LEU A 116 0.47 -1.96 6.03
C LEU A 116 -0.16 -3.11 5.27
N ALA A 117 -0.48 -2.88 4.00
CA ALA A 117 -0.78 -3.92 3.03
C ALA A 117 0.53 -4.43 2.42
N MET A 118 0.63 -5.73 2.21
CA MET A 118 1.83 -6.40 1.75
C MET A 118 1.51 -7.49 0.77
N SER A 119 2.45 -7.71 -0.15
CA SER A 119 2.43 -8.88 -1.03
C SER A 119 3.82 -9.41 -1.25
N GLN A 120 3.88 -10.67 -1.68
CA GLN A 120 5.12 -11.37 -2.00
C GLN A 120 4.85 -12.32 -3.16
N ALA A 121 5.52 -12.13 -4.29
CA ALA A 121 5.36 -12.96 -5.47
C ALA A 121 6.70 -13.13 -6.21
N GLU A 122 6.79 -14.15 -7.06
CA GLU A 122 7.94 -14.37 -7.93
C GLU A 122 8.04 -13.33 -9.06
N GLU A 123 6.91 -12.71 -9.40
CA GLU A 123 6.83 -11.65 -10.39
C GLU A 123 6.42 -10.33 -9.76
N LYS A 124 7.13 -9.29 -10.11
CA LYS A 124 6.90 -7.93 -9.63
C LYS A 124 5.48 -7.44 -9.88
N GLU A 125 4.99 -7.65 -11.09
CA GLU A 125 3.67 -7.21 -11.53
C GLU A 125 2.56 -7.92 -10.77
N VAL A 126 2.72 -9.21 -10.50
CA VAL A 126 1.80 -10.01 -9.67
C VAL A 126 1.74 -9.43 -8.26
N SER A 127 2.90 -9.17 -7.63
CA SER A 127 2.96 -8.58 -6.30
C SER A 127 2.29 -7.21 -6.24
N LEU A 128 2.49 -6.36 -7.23
CA LEU A 128 1.83 -5.05 -7.33
C LEU A 128 0.30 -5.17 -7.46
N TYR A 129 -0.16 -6.14 -8.24
CA TYR A 129 -1.58 -6.40 -8.40
C TYR A 129 -2.22 -6.91 -7.11
N GLU A 130 -1.58 -7.85 -6.41
CA GLU A 130 -2.05 -8.39 -5.14
C GLU A 130 -2.24 -7.29 -4.09
N ILE A 131 -1.30 -6.35 -3.94
CA ILE A 131 -1.50 -5.19 -3.06
C ILE A 131 -2.72 -4.39 -3.49
N GLY A 132 -2.88 -4.14 -4.78
CA GLY A 132 -4.02 -3.41 -5.31
C GLY A 132 -5.36 -4.05 -4.91
N THR A 133 -5.44 -5.38 -4.88
CA THR A 133 -6.67 -6.10 -4.49
C THR A 133 -6.94 -6.07 -2.99
N GLN A 134 -5.93 -5.92 -2.16
CA GLN A 134 -6.06 -5.87 -0.69
C GLN A 134 -6.60 -4.53 -0.20
N ILE A 135 -6.20 -3.43 -0.83
CA ILE A 135 -6.52 -2.08 -0.37
C ILE A 135 -7.82 -1.56 -0.98
N GLN A 136 -8.49 -0.69 -0.24
CA GLN A 136 -9.60 0.10 -0.74
C GLN A 136 -9.10 1.48 -1.18
N PRO A 137 -8.92 1.70 -2.49
CA PRO A 137 -8.40 2.96 -2.99
C PRO A 137 -9.50 4.01 -3.04
N TYR A 138 -9.14 5.23 -2.68
CA TYR A 138 -9.97 6.41 -2.87
C TYR A 138 -9.25 7.41 -3.75
N THR A 139 -9.96 8.00 -4.70
CA THR A 139 -9.41 9.08 -5.50
C THR A 139 -9.39 10.38 -4.71
N ILE A 140 -8.30 11.12 -4.83
CA ILE A 140 -8.20 12.48 -4.32
C ILE A 140 -8.77 13.42 -5.40
N SER A 141 -10.10 13.47 -5.48
CA SER A 141 -10.85 14.26 -6.46
C SER A 141 -12.00 15.01 -5.80
N LEU A 142 -12.57 16.01 -6.48
CA LEU A 142 -13.71 16.77 -5.98
C LEU A 142 -14.96 15.91 -5.73
N SER A 143 -15.10 14.80 -6.43
CA SER A 143 -16.20 13.86 -6.24
C SER A 143 -16.04 13.00 -4.97
N SER A 144 -14.84 12.94 -4.38
CA SER A 144 -14.58 12.21 -3.15
C SER A 144 -14.89 13.05 -1.92
N SER A 145 -16.04 12.79 -1.29
CA SER A 145 -16.49 13.54 -0.10
C SER A 145 -15.62 13.37 1.14
N ILE A 146 -14.78 12.34 1.19
CA ILE A 146 -13.92 12.05 2.34
C ILE A 146 -12.84 13.12 2.52
N PHE A 147 -12.36 13.70 1.42
CA PHE A 147 -11.27 14.67 1.43
C PHE A 147 -11.73 16.14 1.35
N ALA A 148 -12.91 16.40 0.81
CA ALA A 148 -13.37 17.78 0.55
C ALA A 148 -13.61 18.62 1.82
N GLN A 149 -13.77 17.98 2.99
CA GLN A 149 -14.15 18.67 4.22
C GLN A 149 -12.98 19.00 5.16
N ARG A 150 -11.74 18.53 4.89
CA ARG A 150 -10.69 18.54 5.90
C ARG A 150 -9.66 19.67 5.84
N SER A 151 -9.36 20.25 4.69
CA SER A 151 -8.52 21.45 4.60
C SER A 151 -8.53 22.07 3.19
N PHE A 152 -8.26 23.37 3.10
CA PHE A 152 -8.12 24.10 1.83
C PHE A 152 -7.01 23.50 0.93
N ARG A 153 -5.93 22.98 1.52
CA ARG A 153 -4.84 22.31 0.78
C ARG A 153 -5.32 21.04 0.09
N VAL A 154 -6.11 20.24 0.78
CA VAL A 154 -6.70 19.00 0.22
C VAL A 154 -7.69 19.33 -0.88
N LEU A 155 -8.52 20.36 -0.69
CA LEU A 155 -9.45 20.83 -1.71
C LEU A 155 -8.71 21.32 -2.98
N LYS A 156 -7.62 22.07 -2.83
CA LYS A 156 -6.77 22.53 -3.95
C LYS A 156 -6.17 21.34 -4.71
N ASN A 157 -5.65 20.35 -4.00
CA ASN A 157 -5.11 19.14 -4.63
C ASN A 157 -6.19 18.32 -5.33
N ALA A 158 -7.38 18.19 -4.73
CA ALA A 158 -8.51 17.49 -5.33
C ALA A 158 -9.00 18.19 -6.62
N LEU A 159 -9.07 19.51 -6.62
CA LEU A 159 -9.40 20.29 -7.83
C LEU A 159 -8.37 20.09 -8.93
N TRP A 160 -7.08 20.19 -8.57
CA TRP A 160 -5.97 20.00 -9.49
C TRP A 160 -5.93 18.60 -10.09
N ASN A 161 -6.14 17.57 -9.28
CA ASN A 161 -6.21 16.19 -9.74
C ASN A 161 -7.41 15.92 -10.63
N THR A 162 -8.55 16.57 -10.37
CA THR A 162 -9.73 16.45 -11.23
C THR A 162 -9.45 17.00 -12.64
N ILE A 163 -8.75 18.13 -12.74
CA ILE A 163 -8.35 18.73 -14.02
C ILE A 163 -7.30 17.84 -14.70
N LYS A 164 -6.20 17.53 -14.00
CA LYS A 164 -5.09 16.72 -14.54
C LYS A 164 -5.48 15.27 -14.86
N GLY A 165 -6.44 14.70 -14.17
CA GLY A 165 -6.95 13.35 -14.42
C GLY A 165 -7.47 13.14 -15.84
N ASN A 166 -7.86 14.23 -16.53
CA ASN A 166 -8.24 14.16 -17.95
C ASN A 166 -7.05 13.90 -18.89
N PHE A 167 -5.84 14.18 -18.46
CA PHE A 167 -4.60 14.03 -19.24
C PHE A 167 -3.79 12.78 -18.86
N LEU A 168 -4.34 11.92 -18.00
CA LEU A 168 -3.72 10.65 -17.66
C LEU A 168 -3.68 9.70 -18.86
N PRO A 169 -2.70 8.79 -18.91
CA PRO A 169 -2.70 7.67 -19.85
C PRO A 169 -4.03 6.91 -19.82
N LYS A 170 -4.40 6.28 -20.94
CA LYS A 170 -5.74 5.69 -21.13
C LYS A 170 -6.15 4.75 -19.99
N GLU A 171 -5.25 3.86 -19.56
CA GLU A 171 -5.55 2.88 -18.50
C GLU A 171 -5.63 3.56 -17.12
N GLU A 172 -4.65 4.40 -16.76
CA GLU A 172 -4.70 5.19 -15.52
C GLU A 172 -5.96 6.06 -15.45
N LYS A 173 -6.37 6.64 -16.56
CA LYS A 173 -7.60 7.45 -16.66
C LYS A 173 -8.87 6.64 -16.44
N LYS A 174 -8.94 5.41 -16.97
CA LYS A 174 -10.07 4.50 -16.72
C LYS A 174 -10.19 4.18 -15.23
N ILE A 175 -9.08 3.76 -14.60
CA ILE A 175 -9.02 3.43 -13.18
C ILE A 175 -9.41 4.65 -12.33
N PHE A 176 -8.79 5.81 -12.58
CA PHE A 176 -9.09 7.05 -11.87
C PHE A 176 -10.57 7.44 -11.97
N LYS A 177 -11.15 7.39 -13.18
CA LYS A 177 -12.57 7.71 -13.39
C LYS A 177 -13.49 6.72 -12.69
N PHE A 178 -13.17 5.42 -12.73
CA PHE A 178 -13.96 4.40 -12.07
C PHE A 178 -14.08 4.69 -10.56
N PHE A 179 -12.95 4.87 -9.88
CA PHE A 179 -12.94 5.13 -8.45
C PHE A 179 -13.42 6.54 -8.08
N SER A 180 -13.34 7.53 -8.98
CA SER A 180 -13.89 8.87 -8.75
C SER A 180 -15.41 8.89 -8.72
N GLY A 181 -16.06 8.05 -9.52
CA GLY A 181 -17.52 7.95 -9.59
C GLY A 181 -18.13 7.00 -8.55
N ASN A 182 -17.36 6.08 -8.03
CA ASN A 182 -17.86 4.95 -7.25
C ASN A 182 -17.21 4.91 -5.86
N LYS A 183 -17.95 5.35 -4.86
CA LYS A 183 -17.49 5.36 -3.46
C LYS A 183 -17.64 3.97 -2.84
N GLY A 184 -16.56 3.43 -2.31
CA GLY A 184 -16.57 2.15 -1.62
C GLY A 184 -16.35 0.94 -2.54
N TYR A 185 -16.16 1.15 -3.83
CA TYR A 185 -15.78 0.07 -4.74
C TYR A 185 -14.37 -0.41 -4.45
N THR A 186 -14.18 -1.71 -4.63
CA THR A 186 -12.90 -2.39 -4.49
C THR A 186 -12.24 -2.53 -5.86
N PHE A 187 -11.01 -2.97 -5.83
CA PHE A 187 -10.31 -3.31 -7.06
C PHE A 187 -10.95 -4.50 -7.78
N PHE A 188 -11.53 -5.44 -7.03
CA PHE A 188 -12.28 -6.55 -7.61
C PHE A 188 -13.51 -6.08 -8.41
N ASP A 189 -14.19 -5.03 -7.94
CA ASP A 189 -15.31 -4.44 -8.69
C ASP A 189 -14.86 -3.86 -10.02
N TYR A 190 -13.68 -3.21 -10.04
CA TYR A 190 -13.07 -2.72 -11.27
C TYR A 190 -12.68 -3.87 -12.19
N ALA A 191 -11.96 -4.87 -11.68
CA ALA A 191 -11.49 -6.01 -12.45
C ALA A 191 -12.64 -6.80 -13.05
N LYS A 192 -13.72 -7.01 -12.30
CA LYS A 192 -14.96 -7.67 -12.79
C LYS A 192 -15.66 -6.87 -13.88
N LYS A 193 -15.75 -5.55 -13.72
CA LYS A 193 -16.41 -4.68 -14.70
C LYS A 193 -15.68 -4.63 -16.04
N GLU A 194 -14.35 -4.61 -16.00
CA GLU A 194 -13.50 -4.51 -17.19
C GLU A 194 -13.08 -5.89 -17.76
N ASP A 195 -13.60 -6.98 -17.16
CA ASP A 195 -13.30 -8.38 -17.55
C ASP A 195 -11.80 -8.70 -17.59
N ILE A 196 -11.08 -8.15 -16.60
CA ILE A 196 -9.61 -8.19 -16.56
C ILE A 196 -9.11 -9.54 -16.04
N MET A 197 -9.93 -10.24 -15.26
CA MET A 197 -9.55 -11.50 -14.58
C MET A 197 -9.27 -12.65 -15.57
N GLU A 198 -9.79 -12.58 -16.79
CA GLU A 198 -9.62 -13.60 -17.82
C GLU A 198 -8.40 -13.33 -18.73
N ASN A 199 -7.79 -12.17 -18.63
CA ASN A 199 -6.68 -11.74 -19.48
C ASN A 199 -5.46 -11.32 -18.65
N GLU A 200 -4.25 -11.51 -19.15
CA GLU A 200 -2.99 -11.04 -18.53
C GLU A 200 -2.92 -9.50 -18.30
N SER A 201 -3.95 -8.78 -18.70
CA SER A 201 -4.07 -7.33 -18.53
C SER A 201 -4.12 -6.88 -17.05
N TYR A 202 -4.39 -7.80 -16.10
CA TYR A 202 -4.34 -7.50 -14.66
C TYR A 202 -2.97 -6.99 -14.19
N LEU A 203 -1.88 -7.46 -14.83
CA LEU A 203 -0.52 -7.03 -14.52
C LEU A 203 -0.30 -5.53 -14.83
N ALA A 204 -0.81 -5.08 -15.99
CA ALA A 204 -0.74 -3.66 -16.37
C ALA A 204 -1.53 -2.77 -15.41
N VAL A 205 -2.57 -3.32 -14.80
CA VAL A 205 -3.41 -2.61 -13.85
C VAL A 205 -2.68 -2.39 -12.51
N GLY A 206 -1.96 -3.37 -11.99
CA GLY A 206 -1.14 -3.22 -10.78
C GLY A 206 -0.12 -2.07 -10.93
N LYS A 207 0.54 -2.00 -12.07
CA LYS A 207 1.47 -0.91 -12.40
C LYS A 207 0.76 0.46 -12.48
N SER A 208 -0.43 0.50 -13.06
CA SER A 208 -1.22 1.73 -13.17
C SER A 208 -1.68 2.24 -11.80
N ILE A 209 -2.04 1.33 -10.88
CA ILE A 209 -2.39 1.68 -9.49
C ILE A 209 -1.18 2.28 -8.78
N LYS A 210 -0.02 1.62 -8.84
CA LYS A 210 1.21 2.16 -8.28
C LYS A 210 1.46 3.59 -8.77
N ASN A 211 1.35 3.82 -10.08
CA ASN A 211 1.54 5.13 -10.67
C ASN A 211 0.54 6.18 -10.14
N LEU A 212 -0.74 5.81 -10.01
CA LEU A 212 -1.78 6.70 -9.50
C LEU A 212 -1.58 7.06 -8.02
N LEU A 213 -1.11 6.10 -7.22
CA LEU A 213 -0.73 6.33 -5.82
C LEU A 213 0.48 7.28 -5.74
N GLN A 214 1.58 6.98 -6.45
CA GLN A 214 2.80 7.80 -6.46
C GLN A 214 2.56 9.23 -6.95
N LYS A 215 1.68 9.41 -7.94
CA LYS A 215 1.30 10.74 -8.44
C LYS A 215 0.31 11.48 -7.53
N GLY A 216 -0.13 10.87 -6.42
CA GLY A 216 -1.07 11.45 -5.49
C GLY A 216 -2.50 11.62 -6.02
N TYR A 217 -2.90 10.85 -7.03
CA TYR A 217 -4.28 10.82 -7.52
C TYR A 217 -5.19 9.93 -6.67
N MET A 218 -4.60 8.95 -6.00
CA MET A 218 -5.30 7.98 -5.15
C MET A 218 -4.58 7.83 -3.81
N CYS A 219 -5.28 7.34 -2.80
CA CYS A 219 -4.67 6.89 -1.55
C CYS A 219 -5.39 5.64 -1.03
N PRO A 220 -4.70 4.72 -0.35
CA PRO A 220 -5.28 3.53 0.27
C PRO A 220 -5.90 3.92 1.62
N VAL A 221 -7.22 4.09 1.67
CA VAL A 221 -7.94 4.54 2.87
C VAL A 221 -8.30 3.38 3.81
N GLY A 222 -8.45 2.19 3.28
CA GLY A 222 -8.87 1.02 4.03
C GLY A 222 -8.55 -0.28 3.34
N TRP A 223 -9.18 -1.34 3.83
CA TRP A 223 -9.04 -2.70 3.35
C TRP A 223 -10.27 -3.15 2.55
N CYS A 224 -10.07 -3.92 1.50
CA CYS A 224 -11.15 -4.62 0.81
C CYS A 224 -11.65 -5.81 1.63
N PHE A 225 -10.73 -6.48 2.33
CA PHE A 225 -10.96 -7.58 3.27
C PHE A 225 -9.89 -7.52 4.35
N MET A 226 -10.17 -8.08 5.53
CA MET A 226 -9.13 -8.14 6.58
C MET A 226 -8.07 -9.16 6.17
N PRO A 227 -6.78 -8.79 6.19
CA PRO A 227 -5.72 -9.74 5.94
C PRO A 227 -5.77 -10.83 7.02
N SER A 228 -5.68 -12.09 6.60
CA SER A 228 -5.41 -13.22 7.50
C SER A 228 -4.02 -13.05 8.11
N ASP A 229 -3.92 -13.36 9.38
CA ASP A 229 -2.65 -13.32 10.13
C ASP A 229 -1.67 -14.38 9.63
#